data_5f83e0bf53439c3686acd6f3975cdd8a
#
_entry.id   5f83e0bf53439c3686acd6f3975cdd8a
#
_cell.length_a   1.000
_cell.length_b   1.000
_cell.length_c   1.000
_cell.angle_alpha   90.00
_cell.angle_beta   90.00
_cell.angle_gamma   90.00
#
_symmetry.space_group_name_H-M   'P 1'
#
loop_
_entity.id
_entity.type
_entity.pdbx_description
1 polymer ?
#
loop_
_entity_poly.entity_id
_entity_poly.type
_entity_poly.pdbx_seq_one_letter_code
_entity_poly.pdbx_strand_id
1 'polypeptide(L)'
;HVPQGSAILAEHWDDSLPKDLQKPAGYFRGAFGYRVSDLPNYEEDTPAKFETIKRMVNEADYIILATNRLYRSIPRLPQRYPMTTRYYDLLFSGQLGFELVQEFPSRPRLGPLEFNDDNADESFTVYDHPKPIVFKKVATLSDADWQAKLGNSWEGAVPGFTGGKSALTQLWDRLAGRAASQPTAPKAE
;
A
#
# COMPACT_ATOMS: atom_id res chain seq x y z
N HIS A 1 -23.24 2.18 -3.89
CA HIS A 1 -22.54 0.88 -3.75
C HIS A 1 -21.96 0.69 -2.33
N VAL A 2 -21.53 1.77 -1.68
CA VAL A 2 -20.98 1.73 -0.32
C VAL A 2 -21.95 2.44 0.63
N PRO A 3 -22.57 1.74 1.61
CA PRO A 3 -23.49 2.33 2.56
C PRO A 3 -22.81 3.40 3.42
N GLN A 4 -23.57 4.44 3.79
CA GLN A 4 -23.08 5.46 4.74
C GLN A 4 -22.63 4.82 6.06
N GLY A 5 -21.59 5.38 6.68
CA GLY A 5 -21.07 4.88 7.95
C GLY A 5 -20.11 3.69 7.85
N SER A 6 -19.93 3.11 6.64
CA SER A 6 -19.00 2.01 6.44
C SER A 6 -17.55 2.37 6.81
N ALA A 7 -16.82 1.37 7.29
CA ALA A 7 -15.36 1.43 7.45
C ALA A 7 -14.71 1.15 6.10
N ILE A 8 -13.97 2.12 5.57
CA ILE A 8 -13.31 2.05 4.27
C ILE A 8 -11.81 2.02 4.47
N LEU A 9 -11.18 1.06 3.83
CA LEU A 9 -9.75 0.97 3.73
C LEU A 9 -9.30 1.44 2.35
N ALA A 10 -8.56 2.52 2.31
CA ALA A 10 -7.96 3.09 1.12
C ALA A 10 -6.45 2.84 1.11
N GLU A 11 -5.79 3.22 0.05
CA GLU A 11 -4.33 3.15 -0.06
C GLU A 11 -3.72 4.52 0.26
N HIS A 12 -2.62 4.51 1.01
CA HIS A 12 -1.79 5.70 1.17
C HIS A 12 -1.20 6.07 -0.20
N TRP A 13 -1.01 7.34 -0.49
CA TRP A 13 -0.57 7.92 -1.75
C TRP A 13 -1.64 8.06 -2.84
N ASP A 14 -2.80 7.50 -2.65
CA ASP A 14 -3.93 7.69 -3.54
C ASP A 14 -5.02 8.53 -2.90
N ASP A 15 -5.90 9.08 -3.73
CA ASP A 15 -7.07 9.79 -3.23
C ASP A 15 -8.04 8.80 -2.58
N SER A 16 -8.34 9.03 -1.29
CA SER A 16 -9.35 8.24 -0.60
C SER A 16 -10.74 8.47 -1.21
N LEU A 17 -11.39 7.40 -1.62
CA LEU A 17 -12.76 7.42 -2.14
C LEU A 17 -13.70 6.75 -1.13
N PRO A 18 -15.01 7.10 -1.09
CA PRO A 18 -15.67 8.16 -1.88
C PRO A 18 -15.38 9.58 -1.37
N LYS A 19 -15.35 10.55 -2.27
CA LYS A 19 -15.14 11.97 -1.96
C LYS A 19 -16.44 12.75 -1.96
N ASP A 20 -16.56 13.73 -1.05
CA ASP A 20 -17.57 14.78 -1.12
C ASP A 20 -17.01 15.97 -1.90
N LEU A 21 -17.33 16.02 -3.18
CA LEU A 21 -16.85 17.07 -4.09
C LEU A 21 -17.39 18.48 -3.77
N GLN A 22 -18.34 18.60 -2.86
CA GLN A 22 -18.89 19.88 -2.43
C GLN A 22 -18.09 20.51 -1.30
N LYS A 23 -17.12 19.80 -0.73
CA LYS A 23 -16.29 20.31 0.36
C LYS A 23 -14.88 20.65 -0.10
N PRO A 24 -14.23 21.63 0.52
CA PRO A 24 -12.85 21.98 0.21
C PRO A 24 -11.91 20.78 0.38
N ALA A 25 -10.83 20.76 -0.38
CA ALA A 25 -9.78 19.75 -0.27
C ALA A 25 -9.31 19.62 1.19
N GLY A 26 -9.16 18.38 1.66
CA GLY A 26 -8.80 18.08 3.04
C GLY A 26 -9.99 17.74 3.97
N TYR A 27 -11.22 18.03 3.58
CA TYR A 27 -12.44 17.71 4.36
C TYR A 27 -13.17 16.45 3.86
N PHE A 28 -12.55 15.68 2.99
CA PHE A 28 -13.20 14.52 2.36
C PHE A 28 -13.33 13.31 3.30
N ARG A 29 -12.45 13.21 4.28
CA ARG A 29 -12.53 12.13 5.27
C ARG A 29 -13.73 12.35 6.19
N GLY A 30 -14.55 11.32 6.34
CA GLY A 30 -15.75 11.35 7.15
C GLY A 30 -16.93 12.09 6.54
N ALA A 31 -16.84 12.67 5.33
CA ALA A 31 -18.00 13.07 4.55
C ALA A 31 -18.92 11.85 4.41
N PHE A 32 -20.21 11.97 4.49
CA PHE A 32 -21.16 10.84 4.52
C PHE A 32 -20.97 9.87 5.71
N GLY A 33 -20.22 10.24 6.76
CA GLY A 33 -20.02 9.42 7.95
C GLY A 33 -19.11 8.20 7.74
N TYR A 34 -18.38 8.11 6.64
CA TYR A 34 -17.38 7.05 6.42
C TYR A 34 -16.20 7.16 7.38
N ARG A 35 -15.75 6.02 7.87
CA ARG A 35 -14.49 5.89 8.62
C ARG A 35 -13.41 5.41 7.66
N VAL A 36 -12.61 6.34 7.16
CA VAL A 36 -11.57 6.04 6.17
C VAL A 36 -10.21 5.89 6.85
N SER A 37 -9.53 4.79 6.56
CA SER A 37 -8.16 4.50 6.98
C SER A 37 -7.30 4.21 5.76
N ASP A 38 -6.01 4.59 5.78
CA ASP A 38 -5.09 4.40 4.67
C ASP A 38 -4.09 3.30 5.00
N LEU A 39 -3.98 2.29 4.12
CA LEU A 39 -2.98 1.23 4.24
C LEU A 39 -1.58 1.75 3.91
N PRO A 40 -0.56 1.42 4.73
CA PRO A 40 0.82 1.81 4.48
C PRO A 40 1.50 0.86 3.48
N ASN A 41 0.88 0.63 2.31
CA ASN A 41 1.33 -0.41 1.37
C ASN A 41 2.74 -0.14 0.81
N TYR A 42 3.14 1.13 0.71
CA TYR A 42 4.44 1.54 0.19
C TYR A 42 5.56 1.58 1.25
N GLU A 43 5.24 1.32 2.50
CA GLU A 43 6.24 1.16 3.56
C GLU A 43 6.96 -0.19 3.45
N GLU A 44 8.11 -0.32 4.07
CA GLU A 44 8.87 -1.57 4.07
C GLU A 44 8.08 -2.71 4.71
N ASP A 45 8.20 -3.91 4.17
CA ASP A 45 7.57 -5.10 4.71
C ASP A 45 8.27 -5.53 6.00
N THR A 46 7.54 -5.47 7.09
CA THR A 46 8.01 -5.76 8.44
C THR A 46 6.95 -6.49 9.25
N PRO A 47 7.31 -7.16 10.36
CA PRO A 47 6.31 -7.71 11.29
C PRO A 47 5.30 -6.67 11.79
N ALA A 48 5.75 -5.43 12.05
CA ALA A 48 4.87 -4.35 12.51
C ALA A 48 3.86 -3.94 11.43
N LYS A 49 4.28 -3.89 10.16
CA LYS A 49 3.39 -3.64 9.02
C LYS A 49 2.37 -4.78 8.86
N PHE A 50 2.79 -6.03 9.04
CA PHE A 50 1.87 -7.18 9.02
C PHE A 50 0.75 -7.02 10.04
N GLU A 51 1.07 -6.72 11.31
CA GLU A 51 0.06 -6.53 12.35
C GLU A 51 -0.87 -5.33 12.04
N THR A 52 -0.30 -4.26 11.46
CA THR A 52 -1.07 -3.10 11.02
C THR A 52 -2.07 -3.46 9.92
N ILE A 53 -1.61 -4.15 8.85
CA ILE A 53 -2.46 -4.59 7.74
C ILE A 53 -3.55 -5.54 8.27
N LYS A 54 -3.20 -6.54 9.07
CA LYS A 54 -4.13 -7.49 9.66
C LYS A 54 -5.26 -6.78 10.42
N ARG A 55 -4.90 -5.85 11.31
CA ARG A 55 -5.87 -5.09 12.08
C ARG A 55 -6.78 -4.25 11.18
N MET A 56 -6.19 -3.46 10.27
CA MET A 56 -6.94 -2.54 9.43
C MET A 56 -7.89 -3.26 8.47
N VAL A 57 -7.44 -4.37 7.87
CA VAL A 57 -8.28 -5.19 6.97
C VAL A 57 -9.42 -5.86 7.75
N ASN A 58 -9.14 -6.36 8.97
CA ASN A 58 -10.17 -6.93 9.81
C ASN A 58 -11.22 -5.92 10.29
N GLU A 59 -10.87 -4.65 10.44
CA GLU A 59 -11.77 -3.57 10.83
C GLU A 59 -12.56 -2.97 9.66
N ALA A 60 -12.09 -3.13 8.42
CA ALA A 60 -12.74 -2.53 7.26
C ALA A 60 -13.96 -3.32 6.79
N ASP A 61 -14.98 -2.63 6.30
CA ASP A 61 -16.15 -3.20 5.60
C ASP A 61 -15.89 -3.25 4.09
N TYR A 62 -15.13 -2.30 3.58
CA TYR A 62 -14.78 -2.15 2.17
C TYR A 62 -13.30 -1.81 1.99
N ILE A 63 -12.72 -2.30 0.89
CA ILE A 63 -11.41 -1.84 0.39
C ILE A 63 -11.68 -1.14 -0.93
N ILE A 64 -11.16 0.08 -1.08
CA ILE A 64 -11.32 0.87 -2.31
C ILE A 64 -9.93 1.24 -2.82
N LEU A 65 -9.62 0.72 -4.00
CA LEU A 65 -8.41 1.08 -4.76
C LEU A 65 -8.81 2.18 -5.73
N ALA A 66 -8.28 3.39 -5.54
CA ALA A 66 -8.67 4.55 -6.36
C ALA A 66 -8.04 4.50 -7.75
N THR A 67 -6.78 4.05 -7.84
CA THR A 67 -6.03 3.91 -9.09
C THR A 67 -5.22 2.61 -9.09
N ASN A 68 -4.51 2.35 -10.19
CA ASN A 68 -3.62 1.19 -10.31
C ASN A 68 -2.20 1.46 -9.81
N ARG A 69 -1.93 2.63 -9.25
CA ARG A 69 -0.58 3.07 -8.85
C ARG A 69 0.14 2.03 -8.01
N LEU A 70 -0.45 1.59 -6.90
CA LEU A 70 0.22 0.72 -5.95
C LEU A 70 0.11 -0.76 -6.33
N TYR A 71 -1.06 -1.25 -6.66
CA TYR A 71 -1.24 -2.68 -6.99
C TYR A 71 -0.59 -3.10 -8.32
N ARG A 72 -0.16 -2.14 -9.17
CA ARG A 72 0.64 -2.42 -10.37
C ARG A 72 2.12 -2.18 -10.18
N SER A 73 2.53 -1.23 -9.34
CA SER A 73 3.95 -0.91 -9.13
C SER A 73 4.61 -1.81 -8.09
N ILE A 74 3.97 -2.05 -6.95
CA ILE A 74 4.53 -2.84 -5.85
C ILE A 74 4.87 -4.28 -6.28
N PRO A 75 4.01 -5.03 -7.00
CA PRO A 75 4.33 -6.38 -7.45
C PRO A 75 5.48 -6.47 -8.45
N ARG A 76 5.95 -5.36 -9.02
CA ARG A 76 7.16 -5.33 -9.85
C ARG A 76 8.45 -5.39 -9.03
N LEU A 77 8.36 -5.21 -7.72
CA LEU A 77 9.47 -5.20 -6.77
C LEU A 77 9.27 -6.26 -5.67
N PRO A 78 9.06 -7.54 -6.04
CA PRO A 78 8.69 -8.58 -5.08
C PRO A 78 9.78 -8.87 -4.05
N GLN A 79 11.06 -8.55 -4.35
CA GLN A 79 12.14 -8.68 -3.37
C GLN A 79 12.08 -7.59 -2.28
N ARG A 80 11.54 -6.42 -2.62
CA ARG A 80 11.37 -5.33 -1.67
C ARG A 80 10.07 -5.44 -0.87
N TYR A 81 9.00 -5.86 -1.54
CA TYR A 81 7.65 -5.93 -1.00
C TYR A 81 7.03 -7.32 -1.15
N PRO A 82 7.65 -8.38 -0.61
CA PRO A 82 7.14 -9.75 -0.77
C PRO A 82 5.78 -9.93 -0.10
N MET A 83 5.59 -9.37 1.09
CA MET A 83 4.33 -9.44 1.84
C MET A 83 3.24 -8.60 1.18
N THR A 84 3.55 -7.37 0.77
CA THR A 84 2.56 -6.49 0.14
C THR A 84 2.17 -7.00 -1.25
N THR A 85 3.09 -7.59 -2.00
CA THR A 85 2.78 -8.28 -3.27
C THR A 85 1.76 -9.41 -3.02
N ARG A 86 2.04 -10.26 -2.03
CA ARG A 86 1.13 -11.35 -1.67
C ARG A 86 -0.22 -10.86 -1.13
N TYR A 87 -0.25 -9.72 -0.43
CA TYR A 87 -1.50 -9.08 -0.02
C TYR A 87 -2.40 -8.77 -1.23
N TYR A 88 -1.86 -8.19 -2.30
CA TYR A 88 -2.63 -7.95 -3.52
C TYR A 88 -3.09 -9.24 -4.19
N ASP A 89 -2.23 -10.25 -4.29
CA ASP A 89 -2.62 -11.56 -4.85
C ASP A 89 -3.81 -12.16 -4.09
N LEU A 90 -3.80 -12.08 -2.76
CA LEU A 90 -4.89 -12.57 -1.92
C LEU A 90 -6.16 -11.72 -2.04
N LEU A 91 -6.02 -10.40 -2.18
CA LEU A 91 -7.16 -9.50 -2.37
C LEU A 91 -7.84 -9.78 -3.71
N PHE A 92 -7.10 -9.77 -4.81
CA PHE A 92 -7.65 -9.98 -6.15
C PHE A 92 -8.15 -11.41 -6.39
N SER A 93 -7.63 -12.40 -5.69
CA SER A 93 -8.14 -13.78 -5.74
C SER A 93 -9.30 -14.07 -4.79
N GLY A 94 -9.78 -13.07 -4.03
CA GLY A 94 -10.85 -13.24 -3.05
C GLY A 94 -10.44 -13.97 -1.76
N GLN A 95 -9.16 -14.35 -1.63
CA GLN A 95 -8.67 -15.13 -0.49
C GLN A 95 -8.40 -14.30 0.76
N LEU A 96 -8.54 -12.97 0.67
CA LEU A 96 -8.40 -12.04 1.80
C LEU A 96 -9.72 -11.84 2.58
N GLY A 97 -10.80 -12.54 2.17
CA GLY A 97 -12.14 -12.37 2.73
C GLY A 97 -12.90 -11.18 2.16
N PHE A 98 -12.48 -10.70 1.01
CA PHE A 98 -13.13 -9.63 0.25
C PHE A 98 -13.46 -10.10 -1.16
N GLU A 99 -14.59 -9.64 -1.69
CA GLU A 99 -15.02 -9.90 -3.07
C GLU A 99 -15.09 -8.59 -3.84
N LEU A 100 -14.70 -8.65 -5.11
CA LEU A 100 -14.85 -7.55 -6.06
C LEU A 100 -16.35 -7.33 -6.31
N VAL A 101 -16.85 -6.14 -5.99
CA VAL A 101 -18.26 -5.81 -6.20
C VAL A 101 -18.48 -4.80 -7.32
N GLN A 102 -17.50 -3.95 -7.61
CA GLN A 102 -17.62 -2.95 -8.66
C GLN A 102 -16.25 -2.44 -9.14
N GLU A 103 -16.17 -2.22 -10.45
CA GLU A 103 -15.12 -1.44 -11.09
C GLU A 103 -15.75 -0.24 -11.80
N PHE A 104 -15.04 0.89 -11.82
CA PHE A 104 -15.48 2.13 -12.47
C PHE A 104 -14.44 2.56 -13.52
N PRO A 105 -14.40 1.90 -14.69
CA PRO A 105 -13.45 2.28 -15.73
C PRO A 105 -13.80 3.65 -16.33
N SER A 106 -12.80 4.50 -16.50
CA SER A 106 -12.89 5.79 -17.20
C SER A 106 -12.16 5.69 -18.54
N ARG A 107 -12.70 4.91 -19.49
CA ARG A 107 -12.04 4.63 -20.77
C ARG A 107 -12.25 5.74 -21.79
N PRO A 108 -11.22 6.02 -22.62
CA PRO A 108 -11.36 6.98 -23.72
C PRO A 108 -12.44 6.52 -24.73
N ARG A 109 -13.20 7.49 -25.22
CA ARG A 109 -14.27 7.25 -26.20
C ARG A 109 -14.16 8.18 -27.40
N LEU A 110 -14.37 7.63 -28.59
CA LEU A 110 -14.54 8.40 -29.81
C LEU A 110 -15.91 8.06 -30.43
N GLY A 111 -16.89 8.87 -30.14
CA GLY A 111 -18.28 8.56 -30.48
C GLY A 111 -18.74 7.29 -29.77
N PRO A 112 -19.24 6.27 -30.50
CA PRO A 112 -19.66 5.00 -29.91
C PRO A 112 -18.50 4.04 -29.59
N LEU A 113 -17.28 4.35 -30.02
CA LEU A 113 -16.11 3.49 -29.83
C LEU A 113 -15.46 3.77 -28.48
N GLU A 114 -15.30 2.73 -27.66
CA GLU A 114 -14.55 2.75 -26.40
C GLU A 114 -13.23 1.99 -26.59
N PHE A 115 -12.14 2.56 -26.12
CA PHE A 115 -10.80 1.98 -26.23
C PHE A 115 -10.36 1.44 -24.88
N ASN A 116 -9.88 0.18 -24.86
CA ASN A 116 -9.28 -0.38 -23.68
C ASN A 116 -7.84 0.12 -23.54
N ASP A 117 -7.60 0.96 -22.53
CA ASP A 117 -6.31 1.54 -22.18
C ASP A 117 -5.72 0.96 -20.88
N ASP A 118 -6.22 -0.16 -20.40
CA ASP A 118 -5.76 -0.82 -19.17
C ASP A 118 -4.23 -1.10 -19.18
N ASN A 119 -3.61 -1.17 -20.36
CA ASN A 119 -2.17 -1.38 -20.54
C ASN A 119 -1.41 -0.11 -20.97
N ALA A 120 -2.04 1.05 -20.95
CA ALA A 120 -1.38 2.32 -21.22
C ALA A 120 -0.36 2.67 -20.12
N ASP A 121 0.41 3.72 -20.38
CA ASP A 121 1.38 4.26 -19.41
C ASP A 121 0.73 4.60 -18.06
N GLU A 122 1.50 4.47 -16.99
CA GLU A 122 1.01 4.69 -15.61
C GLU A 122 0.47 6.11 -15.44
N SER A 123 1.12 7.13 -16.05
CA SER A 123 0.64 8.51 -15.97
C SER A 123 -0.78 8.64 -16.50
N PHE A 124 -1.09 7.92 -17.58
CA PHE A 124 -2.41 7.94 -18.21
C PHE A 124 -3.46 7.20 -17.39
N THR A 125 -3.12 5.99 -16.91
CA THR A 125 -4.07 5.13 -16.16
C THR A 125 -4.24 5.56 -14.69
N VAL A 126 -3.36 6.38 -14.14
CA VAL A 126 -3.47 6.92 -12.79
C VAL A 126 -4.15 8.27 -12.77
N TYR A 127 -3.80 9.18 -13.70
CA TYR A 127 -4.25 10.57 -13.63
C TYR A 127 -5.40 10.89 -14.57
N ASP A 128 -5.35 10.39 -15.83
CA ASP A 128 -6.34 10.75 -16.84
C ASP A 128 -7.53 9.77 -16.85
N HIS A 129 -7.26 8.47 -16.73
CA HIS A 129 -8.27 7.43 -16.80
C HIS A 129 -8.18 6.44 -15.63
N PRO A 130 -8.32 6.91 -14.38
CA PRO A 130 -8.31 6.02 -13.22
C PRO A 130 -9.46 5.00 -13.29
N LYS A 131 -9.20 3.80 -12.78
CA LYS A 131 -10.20 2.74 -12.64
C LYS A 131 -10.37 2.39 -11.16
N PRO A 132 -11.22 3.12 -10.42
CA PRO A 132 -11.55 2.75 -9.05
C PRO A 132 -12.15 1.34 -8.97
N ILE A 133 -11.69 0.58 -7.98
CA ILE A 133 -12.12 -0.80 -7.73
C ILE A 133 -12.64 -0.88 -6.30
N VAL A 134 -13.81 -1.48 -6.11
CA VAL A 134 -14.46 -1.64 -4.81
C VAL A 134 -14.55 -3.11 -4.46
N PHE A 135 -13.96 -3.47 -3.34
CA PHE A 135 -14.08 -4.77 -2.70
C PHE A 135 -14.93 -4.66 -1.45
N LYS A 136 -15.81 -5.64 -1.23
CA LYS A 136 -16.66 -5.75 -0.04
C LYS A 136 -16.23 -6.93 0.80
N LYS A 137 -16.18 -6.75 2.11
CA LYS A 137 -15.91 -7.85 3.05
C LYS A 137 -17.05 -8.87 3.00
N VAL A 138 -16.67 -10.14 2.85
CA VAL A 138 -17.57 -11.30 2.91
C VAL A 138 -17.18 -12.29 4.01
N ALA A 139 -15.93 -12.22 4.47
CA ALA A 139 -15.45 -13.02 5.59
C ALA A 139 -14.36 -12.29 6.38
N THR A 140 -14.20 -12.63 7.64
CA THR A 140 -13.08 -12.17 8.47
C THR A 140 -12.12 -13.33 8.66
N LEU A 141 -10.84 -13.11 8.37
CA LEU A 141 -9.80 -14.12 8.56
C LEU A 141 -9.47 -14.27 10.05
N SER A 142 -9.28 -15.51 10.49
CA SER A 142 -8.73 -15.80 11.80
C SER A 142 -7.22 -15.46 11.89
N ASP A 143 -6.68 -15.38 13.09
CA ASP A 143 -5.23 -15.22 13.28
C ASP A 143 -4.43 -16.36 12.62
N ALA A 144 -4.94 -17.58 12.66
CA ALA A 144 -4.33 -18.73 12.00
C ALA A 144 -4.31 -18.57 10.47
N ASP A 145 -5.41 -18.05 9.89
CA ASP A 145 -5.48 -17.78 8.44
C ASP A 145 -4.49 -16.67 8.04
N TRP A 146 -4.40 -15.61 8.84
CA TRP A 146 -3.43 -14.53 8.60
C TRP A 146 -2.00 -15.04 8.62
N GLN A 147 -1.64 -15.85 9.61
CA GLN A 147 -0.32 -16.46 9.68
C GLN A 147 -0.06 -17.42 8.51
N ALA A 148 -1.02 -18.24 8.13
CA ALA A 148 -0.87 -19.16 7.01
C ALA A 148 -0.74 -18.45 5.65
N LYS A 149 -1.42 -17.31 5.47
CA LYS A 149 -1.48 -16.58 4.20
C LYS A 149 -0.35 -15.56 4.04
N LEU A 150 -0.05 -14.79 5.07
CA LEU A 150 0.87 -13.65 5.05
C LEU A 150 1.97 -13.73 6.11
N GLY A 151 1.86 -14.62 7.11
CA GLY A 151 2.87 -14.76 8.15
C GLY A 151 4.25 -15.06 7.57
N ASN A 152 5.27 -14.40 8.11
CA ASN A 152 6.67 -14.52 7.69
C ASN A 152 6.97 -14.15 6.22
N SER A 153 5.99 -13.69 5.45
CA SER A 153 6.20 -13.30 4.04
C SER A 153 7.09 -12.07 3.87
N TRP A 154 7.39 -11.33 4.94
CA TRP A 154 8.39 -10.26 4.97
C TRP A 154 9.83 -10.76 5.13
N GLU A 155 10.03 -12.03 5.48
CA GLU A 155 11.38 -12.60 5.62
C GLU A 155 12.12 -12.56 4.28
N GLY A 156 13.33 -12.02 4.32
CA GLY A 156 14.13 -11.83 3.12
C GLY A 156 13.78 -10.57 2.30
N ALA A 157 12.84 -9.73 2.76
CA ALA A 157 12.60 -8.45 2.14
C ALA A 157 13.88 -7.60 2.11
N VAL A 158 14.25 -7.12 0.92
CA VAL A 158 15.41 -6.24 0.75
C VAL A 158 14.98 -4.80 0.98
N PRO A 159 15.49 -4.11 2.01
CA PRO A 159 15.15 -2.70 2.26
C PRO A 159 15.43 -1.88 1.00
N GLY A 160 14.47 -1.01 0.65
CA GLY A 160 14.66 -0.10 -0.47
C GLY A 160 15.76 0.91 -0.14
N PHE A 161 16.32 1.51 -1.18
CA PHE A 161 17.15 2.68 -1.05
C PHE A 161 16.26 3.85 -0.54
N THR A 162 16.02 3.88 0.77
CA THR A 162 15.56 5.11 1.40
C THR A 162 16.71 6.08 1.26
N GLY A 163 16.53 7.28 0.72
CA GLY A 163 17.58 8.30 0.52
C GLY A 163 18.42 8.64 1.77
N GLY A 164 18.45 7.73 2.74
CA GLY A 164 19.40 7.60 3.82
C GLY A 164 20.73 7.15 3.26
N LYS A 165 21.78 7.74 3.76
CA LYS A 165 23.22 7.55 3.51
C LYS A 165 23.56 6.32 2.67
N SER A 166 24.19 6.49 1.54
CA SER A 166 24.59 5.38 0.66
C SER A 166 25.32 4.30 1.46
N ALA A 167 25.32 3.05 0.98
CA ALA A 167 26.08 1.96 1.61
C ALA A 167 27.55 2.37 1.87
N LEU A 168 28.12 3.18 0.96
CA LEU A 168 29.42 3.82 1.13
C LEU A 168 29.43 4.80 2.33
N THR A 169 28.42 5.64 2.47
CA THR A 169 28.33 6.59 3.61
C THR A 169 28.17 5.86 4.95
N GLN A 170 27.38 4.78 4.98
CA GLN A 170 27.26 3.93 6.17
C GLN A 170 28.56 3.20 6.48
N LEU A 171 29.29 2.76 5.45
CA LEU A 171 30.62 2.17 5.62
C LEU A 171 31.60 3.20 6.16
N TRP A 172 31.60 4.42 5.64
CA TRP A 172 32.43 5.53 6.12
C TRP A 172 32.11 5.88 7.57
N ASP A 173 30.86 5.98 7.97
CA ASP A 173 30.46 6.25 9.36
C ASP A 173 30.92 5.13 10.31
N ARG A 174 30.86 3.86 9.88
CA ARG A 174 31.38 2.73 10.65
C ARG A 174 32.90 2.78 10.81
N LEU A 175 33.62 3.14 9.76
CA LEU A 175 35.09 3.26 9.77
C LEU A 175 35.52 4.48 10.59
N ALA A 176 34.86 5.61 10.44
CA ALA A 176 35.11 6.82 11.21
C ALA A 176 34.79 6.63 12.70
N GLY A 177 33.70 5.94 13.05
CA GLY A 177 33.35 5.61 14.43
C GLY A 177 34.37 4.66 15.08
N ARG A 178 34.98 3.75 14.32
CA ARG A 178 36.08 2.90 14.79
C ARG A 178 37.38 3.70 15.00
N ALA A 179 37.66 4.71 14.18
CA ALA A 179 38.81 5.57 14.34
C ALA A 179 38.74 6.47 15.59
N ALA A 180 37.49 6.89 15.93
CA ALA A 180 37.26 7.71 17.15
C ALA A 180 37.29 6.93 18.48
N SER A 181 37.26 5.60 18.43
CA SER A 181 37.27 4.72 19.61
C SER A 181 38.62 4.10 19.95
N GLN A 182 39.70 4.50 19.27
CA GLN A 182 41.05 4.05 19.66
C GLN A 182 41.52 4.83 20.92
N PRO A 183 41.91 4.14 21.97
CA PRO A 183 42.46 4.82 23.15
C PRO A 183 43.78 5.50 22.80
N THR A 184 43.87 6.79 23.13
CA THR A 184 45.12 7.54 23.02
C THR A 184 46.17 6.85 23.88
N ALA A 185 47.29 6.51 23.27
CA ALA A 185 48.47 5.96 23.97
C ALA A 185 48.89 6.90 25.14
N PRO A 186 49.27 6.38 26.29
CA PRO A 186 49.74 7.20 27.39
C PRO A 186 51.03 7.93 26.97
N LYS A 187 51.08 9.26 27.24
CA LYS A 187 52.31 10.06 27.12
C LYS A 187 53.30 9.52 28.10
N ALA A 188 54.43 9.08 27.60
CA ALA A 188 55.60 8.79 28.44
C ALA A 188 56.11 10.10 29.09
N GLU A 189 56.22 10.10 30.40
CA GLU A 189 56.99 11.08 31.18
C GLU A 189 58.51 10.86 30.99
#